data_e858c7db264f238a86fff217b187bb65
#
_entry.id   e858c7db264f238a86fff217b187bb65
#
_cell.length_a   1.000
_cell.length_b   1.000
_cell.length_c   1.000
_cell.angle_alpha   90.00
_cell.angle_beta   90.00
_cell.angle_gamma   90.00
#
_symmetry.space_group_name_H-M   'P 1'
#
loop_
_entity.id
_entity.type
_entity.pdbx_description
1 polymer ?
#
loop_
_entity_poly.entity_id
_entity_poly.type
_entity_poly.pdbx_seq_one_letter_code
_entity_poly.pdbx_strand_id
1 'polypeptide(L)'
;MAIKTPIYLDYAATTPVDKRVAEKMIPYLTETFGNPASNSHAFGWEAEEAVEKARADIAALINADPKEIVFTSGATESDNLAIKGAANFYKTKGKHLITVKTEHKAVLDTMRELERQGFEVTYLGVQENGLIDLEELKAAIRDDTILISVMWVNNEIGVVQDIPAIGAICRERKIIFHVDAAQACGKVPVDVEAAKIDLLSMSGHKVYGPKGIGALYVRRKPRVRLEAQMHGGGHERGFRSGTLPTHQIVGMGEAFRIAKEELEQDMAHYRKLRDIFLKGIEGIEEVYINGDLEHRAPNNLNVSFNFVEGESLIMAVKELAVSSGSACTSASLEPSYVLRALGRNDELAHSSLRITFGRMTTEEEVQFAAELIKSKIGKLRELSPLWEMFKDGIDLNSIEWAAH
;
A
#
# COMPACT_ATOMS: atom_id res chain seq x y z
N MET A 1 15.21 -16.64 -25.27
CA MET A 1 16.25 -16.63 -24.23
C MET A 1 15.73 -17.40 -23.03
N ALA A 2 16.59 -18.05 -22.23
CA ALA A 2 16.12 -18.73 -21.02
C ALA A 2 15.63 -17.67 -20.02
N ILE A 3 14.44 -17.87 -19.42
CA ILE A 3 13.89 -17.00 -18.40
C ILE A 3 14.80 -17.06 -17.17
N LYS A 4 15.18 -15.88 -16.66
CA LYS A 4 16.03 -15.77 -15.46
C LYS A 4 15.15 -15.94 -14.21
N THR A 5 15.50 -16.88 -13.35
CA THR A 5 14.83 -17.12 -12.08
C THR A 5 15.72 -16.69 -10.90
N PRO A 6 15.10 -16.28 -9.74
CA PRO A 6 13.68 -16.13 -9.55
C PRO A 6 13.10 -14.94 -10.31
N ILE A 7 11.87 -15.11 -10.84
CA ILE A 7 11.10 -14.01 -11.42
C ILE A 7 10.53 -13.16 -10.29
N TYR A 8 10.74 -11.84 -10.34
CA TYR A 8 10.25 -10.94 -9.32
C TYR A 8 8.79 -10.54 -9.56
N LEU A 9 7.89 -11.02 -8.71
CA LEU A 9 6.44 -10.75 -8.75
C LEU A 9 5.92 -10.24 -7.39
N ASP A 10 6.76 -9.47 -6.68
CA ASP A 10 6.44 -8.91 -5.35
C ASP A 10 6.61 -7.38 -5.31
N TYR A 11 6.17 -6.70 -6.36
CA TYR A 11 6.27 -5.23 -6.51
C TYR A 11 5.42 -4.45 -5.48
N ALA A 12 4.51 -5.09 -4.76
CA ALA A 12 3.83 -4.48 -3.63
C ALA A 12 4.70 -4.42 -2.37
N ALA A 13 5.70 -5.28 -2.24
CA ALA A 13 6.65 -5.22 -1.13
C ALA A 13 7.67 -4.10 -1.32
N THR A 14 8.27 -4.02 -2.49
CA THR A 14 9.18 -2.95 -2.91
C THR A 14 9.37 -2.99 -4.42
N THR A 15 9.90 -1.92 -4.99
CA THR A 15 10.32 -1.87 -6.39
C THR A 15 11.84 -1.66 -6.50
N PRO A 16 12.48 -2.08 -7.59
CA PRO A 16 13.81 -1.58 -7.89
C PRO A 16 13.75 -0.07 -8.14
N VAL A 17 14.85 0.63 -7.90
CA VAL A 17 14.96 2.03 -8.32
C VAL A 17 15.07 2.08 -9.85
N ASP A 18 14.26 2.91 -10.51
CA ASP A 18 14.37 3.13 -11.95
C ASP A 18 15.77 3.69 -12.27
N LYS A 19 16.39 3.23 -13.36
CA LYS A 19 17.73 3.70 -13.74
C LYS A 19 17.80 5.21 -13.93
N ARG A 20 16.76 5.80 -14.53
CA ARG A 20 16.63 7.24 -14.70
C ARG A 20 16.61 7.98 -13.35
N VAL A 21 15.96 7.38 -12.35
CA VAL A 21 15.92 7.89 -10.98
C VAL A 21 17.30 7.78 -10.32
N ALA A 22 17.96 6.64 -10.44
CA ALA A 22 19.31 6.44 -9.88
C ALA A 22 20.33 7.43 -10.47
N GLU A 23 20.30 7.64 -11.78
CA GLU A 23 21.15 8.61 -12.48
C GLU A 23 20.95 10.04 -11.96
N LYS A 24 19.71 10.42 -11.63
CA LYS A 24 19.40 11.73 -11.02
C LYS A 24 19.91 11.85 -9.58
N MET A 25 19.95 10.77 -8.83
CA MET A 25 20.36 10.77 -7.42
C MET A 25 21.89 10.87 -7.25
N ILE A 26 22.67 10.23 -8.13
CA ILE A 26 24.11 10.04 -7.97
C ILE A 26 24.85 11.38 -7.77
N PRO A 27 24.63 12.46 -8.53
CA PRO A 27 25.34 13.72 -8.34
C PRO A 27 25.17 14.32 -6.93
N TYR A 28 24.04 14.11 -6.30
CA TYR A 28 23.74 14.62 -4.96
C TYR A 28 24.42 13.85 -3.83
N LEU A 29 25.09 12.76 -4.14
CA LEU A 29 25.90 12.00 -3.16
C LEU A 29 27.32 12.53 -3.05
N THR A 30 27.93 13.04 -4.14
CA THR A 30 29.36 13.32 -4.21
C THR A 30 29.70 14.71 -4.77
N GLU A 31 28.87 15.27 -5.63
CA GLU A 31 29.15 16.52 -6.33
C GLU A 31 28.29 17.68 -5.81
N THR A 32 26.99 17.56 -5.88
CA THR A 32 26.00 18.58 -5.43
C THR A 32 25.45 18.21 -4.03
N PHE A 33 26.36 18.02 -3.08
CA PHE A 33 26.06 17.47 -1.74
C PHE A 33 25.63 18.51 -0.71
N GLY A 34 25.31 19.73 -1.12
CA GLY A 34 24.99 20.83 -0.22
C GLY A 34 23.80 20.55 0.70
N ASN A 35 23.81 21.19 1.89
CA ASN A 35 22.69 21.17 2.80
C ASN A 35 21.66 22.22 2.34
N PRO A 36 20.41 21.85 2.02
CA PRO A 36 19.40 22.80 1.55
C PRO A 36 19.01 23.86 2.57
N ALA A 37 19.37 23.71 3.85
CA ALA A 37 19.18 24.74 4.88
C ALA A 37 20.28 25.81 4.89
N SER A 38 21.34 25.67 4.09
CA SER A 38 22.46 26.61 4.02
C SER A 38 22.17 27.76 3.06
N ASN A 39 21.78 28.92 3.57
CA ASN A 39 21.33 30.07 2.78
C ASN A 39 22.47 31.02 2.32
N SER A 40 23.72 30.75 2.69
CA SER A 40 24.84 31.67 2.50
C SER A 40 25.76 31.40 1.31
N HIS A 41 25.54 30.29 0.61
CA HIS A 41 26.43 29.87 -0.49
C HIS A 41 25.71 28.94 -1.53
N ALA A 42 26.30 28.84 -2.71
CA ALA A 42 25.74 28.14 -3.85
C ALA A 42 25.43 26.65 -3.59
N PHE A 43 26.25 25.94 -2.81
CA PHE A 43 25.98 24.53 -2.49
C PHE A 43 24.61 24.33 -1.82
N GLY A 44 24.24 25.25 -0.89
CA GLY A 44 22.94 25.20 -0.25
C GLY A 44 21.80 25.56 -1.21
N TRP A 45 21.99 26.60 -2.04
CA TRP A 45 20.97 27.04 -2.99
C TRP A 45 20.66 25.98 -4.04
N GLU A 46 21.67 25.30 -4.59
CA GLU A 46 21.50 24.20 -5.54
C GLU A 46 20.72 23.02 -4.93
N ALA A 47 21.03 22.70 -3.68
CA ALA A 47 20.32 21.65 -2.95
C ALA A 47 18.86 22.05 -2.66
N GLU A 48 18.60 23.30 -2.26
CA GLU A 48 17.25 23.84 -2.04
C GLU A 48 16.41 23.82 -3.33
N GLU A 49 16.98 24.28 -4.44
CA GLU A 49 16.32 24.25 -5.75
C GLU A 49 15.92 22.82 -6.16
N ALA A 50 16.81 21.83 -5.95
CA ALA A 50 16.56 20.45 -6.24
C ALA A 50 15.42 19.86 -5.35
N VAL A 51 15.40 20.21 -4.07
CA VAL A 51 14.35 19.82 -3.13
C VAL A 51 13.01 20.42 -3.54
N GLU A 52 12.95 21.71 -3.87
CA GLU A 52 11.70 22.37 -4.25
C GLU A 52 11.19 21.84 -5.61
N LYS A 53 12.09 21.55 -6.55
CA LYS A 53 11.69 20.88 -7.80
C LYS A 53 11.08 19.50 -7.54
N ALA A 54 11.70 18.68 -6.73
CA ALA A 54 11.17 17.36 -6.36
C ALA A 54 9.82 17.46 -5.65
N ARG A 55 9.67 18.47 -4.77
CA ARG A 55 8.39 18.77 -4.11
C ARG A 55 7.29 19.10 -5.12
N ALA A 56 7.60 19.88 -6.16
CA ALA A 56 6.67 20.21 -7.24
C ALA A 56 6.29 18.98 -8.07
N ASP A 57 7.26 18.12 -8.40
CA ASP A 57 7.02 16.89 -9.16
C ASP A 57 6.10 15.91 -8.38
N ILE A 58 6.30 15.78 -7.07
CA ILE A 58 5.43 14.95 -6.20
C ILE A 58 4.01 15.53 -6.13
N ALA A 59 3.90 16.83 -5.89
CA ALA A 59 2.61 17.52 -5.83
C ALA A 59 1.82 17.39 -7.16
N ALA A 60 2.52 17.45 -8.27
CA ALA A 60 1.91 17.34 -9.60
C ALA A 60 1.28 15.98 -9.88
N LEU A 61 1.82 14.88 -9.31
CA LEU A 61 1.22 13.54 -9.47
C LEU A 61 -0.15 13.43 -8.79
N ILE A 62 -0.33 14.12 -7.66
CA ILE A 62 -1.53 14.00 -6.82
C ILE A 62 -2.47 15.21 -6.93
N ASN A 63 -2.22 16.13 -7.87
CA ASN A 63 -2.96 17.39 -8.06
C ASN A 63 -2.99 18.28 -6.80
N ALA A 64 -1.81 18.50 -6.17
CA ALA A 64 -1.62 19.32 -4.99
C ALA A 64 -0.74 20.57 -5.26
N ASP A 65 -0.78 21.53 -4.35
CA ASP A 65 0.21 22.62 -4.29
C ASP A 65 1.53 22.09 -3.67
N PRO A 66 2.71 22.39 -4.23
CA PRO A 66 3.99 21.99 -3.66
C PRO A 66 4.14 22.33 -2.16
N LYS A 67 3.55 23.44 -1.72
CA LYS A 67 3.56 23.85 -0.31
C LYS A 67 2.74 22.96 0.63
N GLU A 68 2.01 22.00 0.10
CA GLU A 68 1.25 21.00 0.86
C GLU A 68 2.02 19.69 1.07
N ILE A 69 3.21 19.56 0.47
CA ILE A 69 4.07 18.38 0.61
C ILE A 69 5.04 18.56 1.77
N VAL A 70 5.13 17.54 2.63
CA VAL A 70 6.07 17.43 3.77
C VAL A 70 6.88 16.17 3.59
N PHE A 71 8.20 16.27 3.51
CA PHE A 71 9.06 15.08 3.38
C PHE A 71 9.18 14.32 4.71
N THR A 72 9.18 13.00 4.61
CA THR A 72 9.31 12.04 5.71
C THR A 72 10.27 10.93 5.31
N SER A 73 10.54 9.98 6.20
CA SER A 73 11.38 8.81 5.90
C SER A 73 10.65 7.67 5.17
N GLY A 74 9.34 7.78 4.98
CA GLY A 74 8.50 6.78 4.35
C GLY A 74 7.04 6.89 4.76
N ALA A 75 6.18 6.01 4.19
CA ALA A 75 4.75 6.03 4.50
C ALA A 75 4.45 5.78 5.98
N THR A 76 5.20 4.92 6.66
CA THR A 76 5.01 4.66 8.09
C THR A 76 5.17 5.92 8.94
N GLU A 77 6.21 6.74 8.67
CA GLU A 77 6.36 8.03 9.35
C GLU A 77 5.24 8.99 8.95
N SER A 78 4.86 9.02 7.68
CA SER A 78 3.76 9.86 7.19
C SER A 78 2.44 9.52 7.87
N ASP A 79 2.10 8.23 8.01
CA ASP A 79 0.89 7.76 8.72
C ASP A 79 0.91 8.18 10.20
N ASN A 80 2.06 8.01 10.87
CA ASN A 80 2.21 8.42 12.26
C ASN A 80 2.06 9.93 12.42
N LEU A 81 2.71 10.72 11.56
CA LEU A 81 2.62 12.19 11.60
C LEU A 81 1.18 12.65 11.33
N ALA A 82 0.52 12.08 10.34
CA ALA A 82 -0.86 12.41 9.98
C ALA A 82 -1.83 12.07 11.11
N ILE A 83 -1.84 10.82 11.56
CA ILE A 83 -2.84 10.30 12.50
C ILE A 83 -2.59 10.85 13.91
N LYS A 84 -1.38 10.69 14.45
CA LYS A 84 -1.04 11.23 15.79
C LYS A 84 -1.05 12.74 15.81
N GLY A 85 -0.49 13.38 14.77
CA GLY A 85 -0.44 14.83 14.69
C GLY A 85 -1.83 15.46 14.63
N ALA A 86 -2.76 14.89 13.86
CA ALA A 86 -4.15 15.35 13.82
C ALA A 86 -4.89 15.04 15.12
N ALA A 87 -4.80 13.80 15.62
CA ALA A 87 -5.47 13.40 16.85
C ALA A 87 -5.09 14.31 18.02
N ASN A 88 -3.79 14.55 18.22
CA ASN A 88 -3.29 15.40 19.31
C ASN A 88 -3.68 16.86 19.13
N PHE A 89 -3.65 17.38 17.90
CA PHE A 89 -4.03 18.78 17.65
C PHE A 89 -5.53 19.01 17.86
N TYR A 90 -6.38 18.06 17.42
CA TYR A 90 -7.84 18.22 17.48
C TYR A 90 -8.50 17.58 18.70
N LYS A 91 -7.73 17.02 19.66
CA LYS A 91 -8.27 16.31 20.86
C LYS A 91 -9.26 17.09 21.71
N THR A 92 -9.26 18.43 21.61
CA THR A 92 -10.23 19.30 22.32
C THR A 92 -11.58 19.32 21.63
N LYS A 93 -11.68 18.89 20.35
CA LYS A 93 -12.93 18.79 19.60
C LYS A 93 -13.60 17.42 19.75
N GLY A 94 -12.81 16.40 20.03
CA GLY A 94 -13.28 15.05 20.20
C GLY A 94 -12.12 14.05 20.32
N LYS A 95 -12.47 12.81 20.67
CA LYS A 95 -11.47 11.73 20.86
C LYS A 95 -11.82 10.46 20.09
N HIS A 96 -12.78 10.51 19.19
CA HIS A 96 -13.16 9.36 18.39
C HIS A 96 -12.50 9.38 17.01
N LEU A 97 -11.93 8.25 16.63
CA LEU A 97 -11.25 7.98 15.37
C LEU A 97 -11.91 6.79 14.67
N ILE A 98 -11.93 6.78 13.35
CA ILE A 98 -12.42 5.66 12.56
C ILE A 98 -11.34 5.21 11.60
N THR A 99 -11.15 3.90 11.50
CA THR A 99 -10.29 3.26 10.50
C THR A 99 -10.87 1.92 10.06
N VAL A 100 -10.16 1.15 9.24
CA VAL A 100 -10.62 -0.11 8.66
C VAL A 100 -9.76 -1.26 9.16
N LYS A 101 -10.36 -2.43 9.40
CA LYS A 101 -9.64 -3.64 9.86
C LYS A 101 -8.56 -4.12 8.90
N THR A 102 -8.65 -3.74 7.62
CA THR A 102 -7.72 -4.17 6.56
C THR A 102 -6.59 -3.18 6.28
N GLU A 103 -6.45 -2.14 7.09
CA GLU A 103 -5.36 -1.16 6.99
C GLU A 103 -3.97 -1.80 7.17
N HIS A 104 -2.94 -1.12 6.65
CA HIS A 104 -1.57 -1.50 6.94
C HIS A 104 -1.25 -1.36 8.43
N LYS A 105 -0.30 -2.16 8.94
CA LYS A 105 0.14 -2.13 10.35
C LYS A 105 0.56 -0.74 10.82
N ALA A 106 1.15 0.09 9.94
CA ALA A 106 1.51 1.47 10.28
C ALA A 106 0.31 2.31 10.73
N VAL A 107 -0.88 2.06 10.19
CA VAL A 107 -2.13 2.71 10.62
C VAL A 107 -2.71 2.00 11.84
N LEU A 108 -2.87 0.67 11.80
CA LEU A 108 -3.49 -0.09 12.89
C LEU A 108 -2.75 0.07 14.22
N ASP A 109 -1.42 -0.04 14.20
CA ASP A 109 -0.61 0.06 15.42
C ASP A 109 -0.56 1.50 15.94
N THR A 110 -0.61 2.49 15.04
CA THR A 110 -0.75 3.90 15.40
C THR A 110 -2.11 4.19 16.06
N MET A 111 -3.19 3.60 15.56
CA MET A 111 -4.52 3.71 16.18
C MET A 111 -4.55 3.06 17.57
N ARG A 112 -3.96 1.86 17.72
CA ARG A 112 -3.84 1.19 19.03
C ARG A 112 -3.03 2.00 20.04
N GLU A 113 -1.98 2.70 19.56
CA GLU A 113 -1.22 3.59 20.44
C GLU A 113 -2.07 4.77 20.91
N LEU A 114 -2.92 5.34 20.05
CA LEU A 114 -3.84 6.40 20.45
C LEU A 114 -4.92 5.90 21.42
N GLU A 115 -5.40 4.65 21.30
CA GLU A 115 -6.29 4.04 22.30
C GLU A 115 -5.64 4.00 23.69
N ARG A 116 -4.34 3.67 23.77
CA ARG A 116 -3.60 3.71 25.05
C ARG A 116 -3.49 5.14 25.61
N GLN A 117 -3.56 6.14 24.75
CA GLN A 117 -3.55 7.55 25.14
C GLN A 117 -4.95 8.11 25.44
N GLY A 118 -5.99 7.27 25.44
CA GLY A 118 -7.35 7.62 25.81
C GLY A 118 -8.22 8.14 24.67
N PHE A 119 -7.87 7.84 23.41
CA PHE A 119 -8.77 7.96 22.26
C PHE A 119 -9.63 6.70 22.12
N GLU A 120 -10.74 6.83 21.44
CA GLU A 120 -11.61 5.72 21.07
C GLU A 120 -11.51 5.47 19.57
N VAL A 121 -11.36 4.23 19.15
CA VAL A 121 -11.20 3.86 17.73
C VAL A 121 -12.28 2.87 17.32
N THR A 122 -13.00 3.20 16.25
CA THR A 122 -13.87 2.26 15.54
C THR A 122 -13.11 1.65 14.37
N TYR A 123 -13.01 0.33 14.34
CA TYR A 123 -12.42 -0.44 13.25
C TYR A 123 -13.54 -1.02 12.39
N LEU A 124 -13.83 -0.39 11.25
CA LEU A 124 -14.84 -0.85 10.30
C LEU A 124 -14.45 -2.20 9.69
N GLY A 125 -15.45 -3.04 9.44
CA GLY A 125 -15.31 -4.23 8.63
C GLY A 125 -15.20 -3.88 7.14
N VAL A 126 -15.05 -4.92 6.34
CA VAL A 126 -15.18 -4.87 4.87
C VAL A 126 -16.12 -5.97 4.41
N GLN A 127 -16.71 -5.79 3.25
CA GLN A 127 -17.50 -6.83 2.57
C GLN A 127 -16.57 -7.94 2.04
N GLU A 128 -17.13 -9.06 1.59
CA GLU A 128 -16.35 -10.18 1.03
C GLU A 128 -15.46 -9.76 -0.15
N ASN A 129 -15.86 -8.73 -0.89
CA ASN A 129 -15.07 -8.16 -1.97
C ASN A 129 -13.98 -7.18 -1.51
N GLY A 130 -13.89 -6.91 -0.20
CA GLY A 130 -12.89 -6.02 0.40
C GLY A 130 -13.26 -4.54 0.39
N LEU A 131 -14.42 -4.15 -0.13
CA LEU A 131 -14.89 -2.77 -0.11
C LEU A 131 -15.55 -2.44 1.24
N ILE A 132 -15.46 -1.18 1.63
CA ILE A 132 -16.15 -0.64 2.80
C ILE A 132 -17.61 -0.39 2.45
N ASP A 133 -18.53 -0.68 3.40
CA ASP A 133 -19.91 -0.23 3.30
C ASP A 133 -19.99 1.24 3.76
N LEU A 134 -20.40 2.13 2.84
CA LEU A 134 -20.53 3.56 3.14
C LEU A 134 -21.62 3.88 4.14
N GLU A 135 -22.67 3.07 4.24
CA GLU A 135 -23.73 3.27 5.24
C GLU A 135 -23.23 2.85 6.63
N GLU A 136 -22.43 1.79 6.73
CA GLU A 136 -21.75 1.42 7.98
C GLU A 136 -20.79 2.54 8.43
N LEU A 137 -20.01 3.11 7.50
CA LEU A 137 -19.16 4.26 7.80
C LEU A 137 -19.96 5.44 8.34
N LYS A 138 -21.06 5.81 7.68
CA LYS A 138 -21.92 6.92 8.12
C LYS A 138 -22.51 6.67 9.51
N ALA A 139 -22.93 5.44 9.78
CA ALA A 139 -23.49 5.04 11.08
C ALA A 139 -22.45 5.05 12.22
N ALA A 140 -21.17 4.81 11.89
CA ALA A 140 -20.08 4.84 12.86
C ALA A 140 -19.65 6.27 13.26
N ILE A 141 -20.00 7.29 12.49
CA ILE A 141 -19.64 8.68 12.77
C ILE A 141 -20.42 9.20 13.98
N ARG A 142 -19.69 9.75 14.95
CA ARG A 142 -20.20 10.37 16.17
C ARG A 142 -19.93 11.88 16.15
N ASP A 143 -20.54 12.61 17.06
CA ASP A 143 -20.33 14.06 17.21
C ASP A 143 -18.88 14.41 17.60
N ASP A 144 -18.20 13.48 18.30
CA ASP A 144 -16.81 13.61 18.71
C ASP A 144 -15.80 12.92 17.77
N THR A 145 -16.22 12.50 16.59
CA THR A 145 -15.33 11.94 15.56
C THR A 145 -14.49 13.06 14.94
N ILE A 146 -13.16 12.94 15.05
CA ILE A 146 -12.22 13.97 14.57
C ILE A 146 -11.39 13.54 13.36
N LEU A 147 -11.21 12.24 13.14
CA LEU A 147 -10.38 11.69 12.06
C LEU A 147 -10.98 10.39 11.54
N ILE A 148 -10.96 10.26 10.21
CA ILE A 148 -11.20 9.00 9.50
C ILE A 148 -9.95 8.69 8.67
N SER A 149 -9.43 7.47 8.79
CA SER A 149 -8.26 7.00 8.03
C SER A 149 -8.61 5.74 7.25
N VAL A 150 -8.50 5.82 5.92
CA VAL A 150 -8.79 4.71 5.00
C VAL A 150 -7.73 4.65 3.93
N MET A 151 -7.08 3.48 3.74
CA MET A 151 -6.12 3.31 2.66
C MET A 151 -6.81 3.28 1.30
N TRP A 152 -6.16 3.86 0.28
CA TRP A 152 -6.72 3.92 -1.07
C TRP A 152 -6.71 2.57 -1.76
N VAL A 153 -5.53 1.92 -1.77
CA VAL A 153 -5.31 0.60 -2.39
C VAL A 153 -4.74 -0.34 -1.35
N ASN A 154 -5.44 -1.44 -1.09
CA ASN A 154 -4.95 -2.42 -0.14
C ASN A 154 -3.68 -3.12 -0.66
N ASN A 155 -2.66 -3.17 0.18
CA ASN A 155 -1.33 -3.71 -0.18
C ASN A 155 -1.31 -5.23 -0.36
N GLU A 156 -2.32 -5.94 0.12
CA GLU A 156 -2.40 -7.41 0.05
C GLU A 156 -3.34 -7.87 -1.07
N ILE A 157 -4.58 -7.39 -1.08
CA ILE A 157 -5.62 -7.81 -2.00
C ILE A 157 -5.81 -6.86 -3.20
N GLY A 158 -5.15 -5.71 -3.21
CA GLY A 158 -5.20 -4.76 -4.32
C GLY A 158 -6.50 -3.98 -4.47
N VAL A 159 -7.48 -4.17 -3.61
CA VAL A 159 -8.79 -3.50 -3.68
C VAL A 159 -8.63 -1.99 -3.55
N VAL A 160 -9.33 -1.26 -4.41
CA VAL A 160 -9.35 0.21 -4.48
C VAL A 160 -10.64 0.69 -3.83
N GLN A 161 -10.54 1.43 -2.72
CA GLN A 161 -11.69 2.01 -2.03
C GLN A 161 -12.23 3.24 -2.77
N ASP A 162 -13.53 3.51 -2.62
CA ASP A 162 -14.17 4.73 -3.14
C ASP A 162 -13.80 5.95 -2.28
N ILE A 163 -12.54 6.36 -2.40
CA ILE A 163 -11.98 7.49 -1.64
C ILE A 163 -12.74 8.80 -1.90
N PRO A 164 -13.16 9.13 -3.13
CA PRO A 164 -13.97 10.32 -3.38
C PRO A 164 -15.30 10.34 -2.60
N ALA A 165 -16.02 9.22 -2.52
CA ALA A 165 -17.28 9.13 -1.77
C ALA A 165 -17.02 9.27 -0.26
N ILE A 166 -15.98 8.62 0.27
CA ILE A 166 -15.58 8.76 1.68
C ILE A 166 -15.18 10.21 2.00
N GLY A 167 -14.38 10.82 1.12
CA GLY A 167 -13.95 12.22 1.27
C GLY A 167 -15.13 13.20 1.24
N ALA A 168 -16.18 12.94 0.47
CA ALA A 168 -17.39 13.73 0.47
C ALA A 168 -18.12 13.67 1.83
N ILE A 169 -18.24 12.46 2.41
CA ILE A 169 -18.81 12.25 3.75
C ILE A 169 -18.00 13.00 4.81
N CYS A 170 -16.67 12.86 4.80
CA CYS A 170 -15.78 13.51 5.75
C CYS A 170 -15.88 15.04 5.65
N ARG A 171 -15.92 15.58 4.44
CA ARG A 171 -16.01 17.02 4.19
C ARG A 171 -17.34 17.60 4.68
N GLU A 172 -18.46 16.93 4.44
CA GLU A 172 -19.80 17.31 4.94
C GLU A 172 -19.82 17.35 6.47
N ARG A 173 -19.24 16.35 7.11
CA ARG A 173 -19.19 16.20 8.57
C ARG A 173 -18.06 17.01 9.24
N LYS A 174 -17.20 17.69 8.45
CA LYS A 174 -16.02 18.45 8.93
C LYS A 174 -15.04 17.60 9.74
N ILE A 175 -14.87 16.36 9.34
CA ILE A 175 -13.94 15.38 9.91
C ILE A 175 -12.66 15.39 9.06
N ILE A 176 -11.48 15.32 9.69
CA ILE A 176 -10.20 15.20 8.99
C ILE A 176 -10.15 13.83 8.28
N PHE A 177 -9.85 13.85 6.99
CA PHE A 177 -9.73 12.63 6.19
C PHE A 177 -8.27 12.36 5.83
N HIS A 178 -7.73 11.26 6.38
CA HIS A 178 -6.41 10.73 6.07
C HIS A 178 -6.53 9.52 5.15
N VAL A 179 -5.62 9.45 4.17
CA VAL A 179 -5.52 8.33 3.23
C VAL A 179 -4.09 7.81 3.18
N ASP A 180 -3.87 6.54 3.48
CA ASP A 180 -2.63 5.85 3.11
C ASP A 180 -2.68 5.54 1.60
N ALA A 181 -1.84 6.21 0.82
CA ALA A 181 -1.75 6.06 -0.64
C ALA A 181 -0.43 5.39 -1.09
N ALA A 182 0.27 4.70 -0.19
CA ALA A 182 1.54 4.04 -0.51
C ALA A 182 1.43 3.07 -1.70
N GLN A 183 0.31 2.38 -1.83
CA GLN A 183 0.04 1.47 -2.96
C GLN A 183 -0.73 2.13 -4.12
N ALA A 184 -1.25 3.35 -3.96
CA ALA A 184 -2.04 4.03 -4.98
C ALA A 184 -1.19 4.83 -5.97
N CYS A 185 -0.21 5.61 -5.46
CA CYS A 185 0.63 6.47 -6.28
C CYS A 185 1.35 5.68 -7.38
N GLY A 186 1.23 6.15 -8.63
CA GLY A 186 1.83 5.52 -9.80
C GLY A 186 1.18 4.20 -10.25
N LYS A 187 0.01 3.83 -9.70
CA LYS A 187 -0.73 2.61 -10.07
C LYS A 187 -2.19 2.87 -10.40
N VAL A 188 -2.77 3.89 -9.75
CA VAL A 188 -4.10 4.42 -10.05
C VAL A 188 -4.05 5.94 -10.08
N PRO A 189 -4.99 6.63 -10.74
CA PRO A 189 -5.08 8.08 -10.68
C PRO A 189 -5.34 8.54 -9.25
N VAL A 190 -4.56 9.53 -8.78
CA VAL A 190 -4.68 10.13 -7.45
C VAL A 190 -4.91 11.63 -7.60
N ASP A 191 -6.04 12.13 -7.09
CA ASP A 191 -6.39 13.55 -7.08
C ASP A 191 -6.93 13.94 -5.72
N VAL A 192 -6.11 14.65 -4.93
CA VAL A 192 -6.44 15.03 -3.55
C VAL A 192 -7.56 16.05 -3.47
N GLU A 193 -7.72 16.90 -4.51
CA GLU A 193 -8.78 17.91 -4.56
C GLU A 193 -10.13 17.27 -4.90
N ALA A 194 -10.18 16.44 -5.95
CA ALA A 194 -11.39 15.74 -6.35
C ALA A 194 -11.88 14.80 -5.25
N ALA A 195 -10.97 14.10 -4.58
CA ALA A 195 -11.28 13.18 -3.48
C ALA A 195 -11.44 13.87 -2.11
N LYS A 196 -11.28 15.20 -2.03
CA LYS A 196 -11.45 15.99 -0.79
C LYS A 196 -10.59 15.48 0.39
N ILE A 197 -9.39 14.99 0.08
CA ILE A 197 -8.45 14.46 1.07
C ILE A 197 -7.81 15.60 1.86
N ASP A 198 -7.62 15.42 3.16
CA ASP A 198 -6.95 16.38 4.02
C ASP A 198 -5.48 16.02 4.28
N LEU A 199 -5.19 14.72 4.38
CA LEU A 199 -3.87 14.15 4.63
C LEU A 199 -3.67 12.91 3.75
N LEU A 200 -2.53 12.82 3.05
CA LEU A 200 -2.22 11.66 2.20
C LEU A 200 -0.78 11.21 2.40
N SER A 201 -0.61 9.95 2.80
CA SER A 201 0.71 9.34 3.00
C SER A 201 1.24 8.68 1.74
N MET A 202 2.53 8.91 1.43
CA MET A 202 3.18 8.42 0.22
C MET A 202 4.55 7.82 0.54
N SER A 203 5.00 6.88 -0.30
CA SER A 203 6.29 6.21 -0.18
C SER A 203 7.05 6.23 -1.50
N GLY A 204 8.36 6.50 -1.47
CA GLY A 204 9.20 6.52 -2.67
C GLY A 204 9.43 5.14 -3.25
N HIS A 205 9.75 4.15 -2.41
CA HIS A 205 10.16 2.81 -2.89
C HIS A 205 9.03 1.93 -3.45
N LYS A 206 7.80 2.38 -3.41
CA LYS A 206 6.65 1.72 -4.04
C LYS A 206 6.40 2.22 -5.47
N VAL A 207 7.12 3.27 -5.89
CA VAL A 207 6.95 3.98 -7.17
C VAL A 207 8.28 4.06 -7.93
N TYR A 208 9.11 3.04 -7.81
CA TYR A 208 10.45 2.97 -8.44
C TYR A 208 11.43 4.06 -7.99
N GLY A 209 11.19 4.63 -6.81
CA GLY A 209 12.07 5.54 -6.11
C GLY A 209 12.91 4.84 -5.02
N PRO A 210 13.78 5.57 -4.33
CA PRO A 210 14.62 5.02 -3.27
C PRO A 210 13.81 4.67 -2.00
N LYS A 211 14.34 3.71 -1.23
CA LYS A 211 13.91 3.46 0.16
C LYS A 211 14.36 4.60 1.06
N GLY A 212 13.73 4.74 2.21
CA GLY A 212 14.11 5.72 3.24
C GLY A 212 13.59 7.13 2.99
N ILE A 213 12.68 7.31 2.02
CA ILE A 213 12.01 8.57 1.72
C ILE A 213 10.52 8.36 1.48
N GLY A 214 9.72 9.26 1.99
CA GLY A 214 8.30 9.39 1.76
C GLY A 214 7.86 10.83 1.84
N ALA A 215 6.57 11.06 1.71
CA ALA A 215 5.98 12.38 1.86
C ALA A 215 4.58 12.29 2.45
N LEU A 216 4.19 13.35 3.16
CA LEU A 216 2.83 13.59 3.62
C LEU A 216 2.28 14.82 2.91
N TYR A 217 1.15 14.67 2.23
CA TYR A 217 0.34 15.80 1.80
C TYR A 217 -0.47 16.31 2.99
N VAL A 218 -0.41 17.62 3.23
CA VAL A 218 -1.15 18.32 4.29
C VAL A 218 -1.92 19.47 3.66
N ARG A 219 -3.25 19.35 3.59
CA ARG A 219 -4.12 20.34 2.94
C ARG A 219 -3.99 21.72 3.61
N ARG A 220 -3.88 22.76 2.76
CA ARG A 220 -3.79 24.15 3.21
C ARG A 220 -5.12 24.90 3.17
N LYS A 221 -6.07 24.48 2.34
CA LYS A 221 -7.40 25.11 2.18
C LYS A 221 -8.52 24.07 2.04
N PRO A 222 -9.38 23.88 3.05
CA PRO A 222 -9.27 24.43 4.41
C PRO A 222 -8.02 23.93 5.13
N ARG A 223 -7.48 24.77 6.02
CA ARG A 223 -6.19 24.47 6.65
C ARG A 223 -6.27 23.33 7.65
N VAL A 224 -5.51 22.28 7.41
CA VAL A 224 -5.26 21.20 8.35
C VAL A 224 -4.05 21.54 9.23
N ARG A 225 -4.12 21.22 10.50
CA ARG A 225 -3.02 21.42 11.46
C ARG A 225 -2.64 20.09 12.08
N LEU A 226 -1.35 19.93 12.31
CA LEU A 226 -0.77 18.75 12.92
C LEU A 226 0.16 19.16 14.06
N GLU A 227 0.19 18.37 15.12
CA GLU A 227 1.26 18.41 16.09
C GLU A 227 2.46 17.63 15.56
N ALA A 228 3.63 18.26 15.54
CA ALA A 228 4.86 17.61 15.07
C ALA A 228 5.25 16.44 15.98
N GLN A 229 5.74 15.37 15.37
CA GLN A 229 6.24 14.19 16.10
C GLN A 229 7.75 14.26 16.34
N MET A 230 8.49 14.97 15.48
CA MET A 230 9.93 15.16 15.58
C MET A 230 10.25 16.64 15.71
N HIS A 231 10.98 17.00 16.75
CA HIS A 231 11.34 18.36 17.07
C HIS A 231 12.83 18.62 16.81
N GLY A 232 13.19 19.83 16.36
CA GLY A 232 14.54 20.26 16.04
C GLY A 232 14.58 21.12 14.78
N GLY A 233 15.28 22.22 14.75
CA GLY A 233 15.54 23.05 13.58
C GLY A 233 14.35 23.62 12.77
N GLY A 234 13.13 23.15 12.97
CA GLY A 234 11.92 23.66 12.32
C GLY A 234 11.80 23.37 10.82
N HIS A 235 12.52 22.38 10.29
CA HIS A 235 12.43 21.98 8.88
C HIS A 235 11.00 21.58 8.51
N GLU A 236 10.73 21.55 7.22
CA GLU A 236 9.41 21.22 6.67
C GLU A 236 8.29 22.05 7.32
N ARG A 237 8.51 23.35 7.46
CA ARG A 237 7.56 24.32 8.06
C ARG A 237 7.15 23.97 9.49
N GLY A 238 8.04 23.29 10.23
CA GLY A 238 7.82 22.85 11.60
C GLY A 238 7.04 21.54 11.75
N PHE A 239 6.65 20.90 10.65
CA PHE A 239 5.96 19.62 10.72
C PHE A 239 6.90 18.45 10.95
N ARG A 240 8.12 18.51 10.38
CA ARG A 240 9.09 17.42 10.47
C ARG A 240 10.52 17.96 10.42
N SER A 241 11.18 17.95 11.57
CA SER A 241 12.54 18.40 11.70
C SER A 241 13.58 17.35 11.29
N GLY A 242 14.73 17.80 10.84
CA GLY A 242 15.87 16.98 10.42
C GLY A 242 16.41 17.42 9.06
N THR A 243 17.73 17.32 8.87
CA THR A 243 18.36 17.64 7.60
C THR A 243 17.73 16.85 6.45
N LEU A 244 17.32 17.54 5.41
CA LEU A 244 16.67 16.92 4.26
C LEU A 244 17.68 16.08 3.46
N PRO A 245 17.35 14.81 3.17
CA PRO A 245 18.21 13.91 2.37
C PRO A 245 18.04 14.21 0.89
N THR A 246 18.74 15.23 0.38
CA THR A 246 18.56 15.79 -0.97
C THR A 246 18.57 14.71 -2.06
N HIS A 247 19.51 13.77 -2.01
CA HIS A 247 19.61 12.68 -2.99
C HIS A 247 18.37 11.78 -3.02
N GLN A 248 17.79 11.45 -1.86
CA GLN A 248 16.58 10.63 -1.79
C GLN A 248 15.33 11.43 -2.22
N ILE A 249 15.26 12.70 -1.86
CA ILE A 249 14.18 13.60 -2.26
C ILE A 249 14.15 13.77 -3.77
N VAL A 250 15.30 14.02 -4.40
CA VAL A 250 15.44 14.09 -5.85
C VAL A 250 15.01 12.77 -6.51
N GLY A 251 15.42 11.65 -5.93
CA GLY A 251 15.01 10.33 -6.39
C GLY A 251 13.50 10.12 -6.33
N MET A 252 12.85 10.48 -5.23
CA MET A 252 11.39 10.40 -5.10
C MET A 252 10.68 11.34 -6.08
N GLY A 253 11.16 12.58 -6.23
CA GLY A 253 10.61 13.55 -7.19
C GLY A 253 10.65 13.02 -8.62
N GLU A 254 11.79 12.52 -9.07
CA GLU A 254 11.94 11.96 -10.41
C GLU A 254 11.06 10.71 -10.62
N ALA A 255 10.98 9.83 -9.61
CA ALA A 255 10.11 8.65 -9.67
C ALA A 255 8.62 9.05 -9.83
N PHE A 256 8.18 10.07 -9.13
CA PHE A 256 6.81 10.58 -9.20
C PHE A 256 6.53 11.31 -10.52
N ARG A 257 7.53 12.05 -11.05
CA ARG A 257 7.43 12.68 -12.37
C ARG A 257 7.24 11.61 -13.46
N ILE A 258 8.08 10.58 -13.46
CA ILE A 258 7.97 9.46 -14.41
C ILE A 258 6.63 8.75 -14.25
N ALA A 259 6.21 8.46 -13.00
CA ALA A 259 4.94 7.81 -12.73
C ALA A 259 3.73 8.62 -13.26
N LYS A 260 3.80 9.96 -13.22
CA LYS A 260 2.76 10.81 -13.80
C LYS A 260 2.73 10.71 -15.32
N GLU A 261 3.89 10.74 -15.95
CA GLU A 261 4.00 10.72 -17.42
C GLU A 261 3.63 9.36 -18.01
N GLU A 262 3.97 8.26 -17.31
CA GLU A 262 3.81 6.90 -17.81
C GLU A 262 2.60 6.15 -17.20
N LEU A 263 1.76 6.81 -16.37
CA LEU A 263 0.66 6.16 -15.64
C LEU A 263 -0.25 5.32 -16.53
N GLU A 264 -0.75 5.88 -17.62
CA GLU A 264 -1.66 5.18 -18.53
C GLU A 264 -1.00 3.96 -19.19
N GLN A 265 0.26 4.11 -19.58
CA GLN A 265 1.05 3.04 -20.18
C GLN A 265 1.30 1.92 -19.17
N ASP A 266 1.71 2.29 -17.95
CA ASP A 266 1.95 1.33 -16.85
C ASP A 266 0.67 0.58 -16.50
N MET A 267 -0.46 1.28 -16.35
CA MET A 267 -1.75 0.65 -16.06
C MET A 267 -2.19 -0.31 -17.16
N ALA A 268 -2.01 0.03 -18.44
CA ALA A 268 -2.34 -0.84 -19.56
C ALA A 268 -1.44 -2.09 -19.56
N HIS A 269 -0.15 -1.93 -19.31
CA HIS A 269 0.81 -3.03 -19.18
C HIS A 269 0.41 -3.97 -18.03
N TYR A 270 0.13 -3.44 -16.85
CA TYR A 270 -0.26 -4.25 -15.70
C TYR A 270 -1.57 -5.02 -15.92
N ARG A 271 -2.58 -4.40 -16.54
CA ARG A 271 -3.84 -5.09 -16.90
C ARG A 271 -3.57 -6.27 -17.82
N LYS A 272 -2.74 -6.06 -18.85
CA LYS A 272 -2.37 -7.13 -19.78
C LYS A 272 -1.69 -8.30 -19.07
N LEU A 273 -0.72 -8.02 -18.19
CA LEU A 273 -0.02 -9.06 -17.42
C LEU A 273 -0.96 -9.81 -16.49
N ARG A 274 -1.85 -9.08 -15.80
CA ARG A 274 -2.89 -9.68 -14.96
C ARG A 274 -3.79 -10.62 -15.73
N ASP A 275 -4.26 -10.20 -16.89
CA ASP A 275 -5.16 -10.99 -17.73
C ASP A 275 -4.47 -12.25 -18.28
N ILE A 276 -3.19 -12.15 -18.65
CA ILE A 276 -2.36 -13.31 -19.03
C ILE A 276 -2.26 -14.30 -17.86
N PHE A 277 -1.99 -13.80 -16.64
CA PHE A 277 -1.88 -14.67 -15.46
C PHE A 277 -3.21 -15.37 -15.15
N LEU A 278 -4.33 -14.63 -15.12
CA LEU A 278 -5.65 -15.20 -14.85
C LEU A 278 -6.04 -16.26 -15.87
N LYS A 279 -5.76 -16.03 -17.16
CA LYS A 279 -5.96 -17.02 -18.22
C LYS A 279 -5.08 -18.25 -18.02
N GLY A 280 -3.84 -18.07 -17.56
CA GLY A 280 -2.91 -19.18 -17.35
C GLY A 280 -3.29 -20.12 -16.20
N ILE A 281 -3.99 -19.60 -15.18
CA ILE A 281 -4.50 -20.41 -14.05
C ILE A 281 -5.94 -20.92 -14.27
N GLU A 282 -6.56 -20.57 -15.38
CA GLU A 282 -7.91 -21.01 -15.72
C GLU A 282 -8.00 -22.56 -15.75
N GLY A 283 -9.11 -23.08 -15.21
CA GLY A 283 -9.34 -24.53 -15.11
C GLY A 283 -8.67 -25.22 -13.93
N ILE A 284 -7.95 -24.49 -13.06
CA ILE A 284 -7.60 -25.02 -11.74
C ILE A 284 -8.86 -24.96 -10.87
N GLU A 285 -9.34 -26.11 -10.39
CA GLU A 285 -10.48 -26.18 -9.48
C GLU A 285 -10.14 -25.53 -8.12
N GLU A 286 -11.16 -25.10 -7.38
CA GLU A 286 -11.02 -24.59 -6.00
C GLU A 286 -9.96 -23.47 -5.88
N VAL A 287 -10.05 -22.48 -6.78
CA VAL A 287 -9.24 -21.27 -6.81
C VAL A 287 -10.12 -20.07 -6.53
N TYR A 288 -9.68 -19.23 -5.62
CA TYR A 288 -10.46 -18.07 -5.16
C TYR A 288 -9.64 -16.78 -5.32
N ILE A 289 -10.17 -15.83 -6.08
CA ILE A 289 -9.59 -14.48 -6.13
C ILE A 289 -10.06 -13.72 -4.91
N ASN A 290 -9.12 -13.17 -4.14
CA ASN A 290 -9.40 -12.42 -2.93
C ASN A 290 -9.56 -10.93 -3.24
N GLY A 291 -10.72 -10.39 -2.89
CA GLY A 291 -11.09 -9.01 -3.15
C GLY A 291 -11.75 -8.78 -4.53
N ASP A 292 -12.31 -7.60 -4.71
CA ASP A 292 -13.01 -7.18 -5.92
C ASP A 292 -12.08 -7.20 -7.15
N LEU A 293 -12.58 -7.65 -8.32
CA LEU A 293 -11.81 -7.70 -9.57
C LEU A 293 -11.92 -6.40 -10.39
N GLU A 294 -13.04 -5.67 -10.26
CA GLU A 294 -13.27 -4.42 -10.99
C GLU A 294 -12.63 -3.25 -10.26
N HIS A 295 -12.86 -3.15 -8.93
CA HIS A 295 -12.29 -2.13 -8.07
C HIS A 295 -10.91 -2.58 -7.54
N ARG A 296 -9.95 -2.76 -8.44
CA ARG A 296 -8.62 -3.30 -8.14
C ARG A 296 -7.51 -2.54 -8.85
N ALA A 297 -6.41 -2.32 -8.14
CA ALA A 297 -5.17 -1.85 -8.75
C ALA A 297 -4.70 -2.86 -9.81
N PRO A 298 -4.37 -2.41 -11.02
CA PRO A 298 -4.16 -3.30 -12.16
C PRO A 298 -2.96 -4.24 -11.99
N ASN A 299 -2.01 -3.88 -11.13
CA ASN A 299 -0.76 -4.62 -10.91
C ASN A 299 -0.84 -5.66 -9.80
N ASN A 300 -1.99 -5.88 -9.17
CA ASN A 300 -2.11 -6.74 -7.99
C ASN A 300 -3.14 -7.84 -8.21
N LEU A 301 -2.76 -9.06 -7.83
CA LEU A 301 -3.65 -10.20 -7.62
C LEU A 301 -3.34 -10.85 -6.27
N ASN A 302 -4.39 -11.32 -5.61
CA ASN A 302 -4.28 -12.19 -4.45
C ASN A 302 -5.19 -13.41 -4.70
N VAL A 303 -4.59 -14.60 -4.70
CA VAL A 303 -5.23 -15.84 -5.14
C VAL A 303 -5.02 -16.91 -4.08
N SER A 304 -6.10 -17.49 -3.57
CA SER A 304 -6.07 -18.66 -2.68
C SER A 304 -6.28 -19.95 -3.46
N PHE A 305 -5.48 -20.96 -3.15
CA PHE A 305 -5.55 -22.30 -3.76
C PHE A 305 -5.96 -23.32 -2.69
N ASN A 306 -7.24 -23.67 -2.64
CA ASN A 306 -7.73 -24.57 -1.60
C ASN A 306 -7.05 -25.96 -1.66
N PHE A 307 -6.98 -26.64 -0.52
CA PHE A 307 -6.36 -27.98 -0.35
C PHE A 307 -4.84 -28.00 -0.60
N VAL A 308 -4.17 -26.87 -0.44
CA VAL A 308 -2.72 -26.77 -0.52
C VAL A 308 -2.21 -26.07 0.73
N GLU A 309 -1.21 -26.64 1.36
CA GLU A 309 -0.57 -26.03 2.53
C GLU A 309 0.32 -24.85 2.06
N GLY A 310 0.19 -23.66 2.71
CA GLY A 310 0.76 -22.41 2.24
C GLY A 310 2.28 -22.37 2.19
N GLU A 311 2.96 -22.90 3.20
CA GLU A 311 4.44 -22.95 3.22
C GLU A 311 4.98 -23.88 2.13
N SER A 312 4.33 -25.04 1.96
CA SER A 312 4.66 -25.97 0.88
C SER A 312 4.46 -25.35 -0.50
N LEU A 313 3.43 -24.51 -0.65
CA LEU A 313 3.19 -23.79 -1.91
C LEU A 313 4.31 -22.80 -2.19
N ILE A 314 4.68 -21.96 -1.23
CA ILE A 314 5.79 -21.00 -1.39
C ILE A 314 7.10 -21.72 -1.71
N MET A 315 7.40 -22.83 -1.03
CA MET A 315 8.60 -23.63 -1.30
C MET A 315 8.57 -24.28 -2.67
N ALA A 316 7.40 -24.72 -3.12
CA ALA A 316 7.24 -25.36 -4.42
C ALA A 316 7.44 -24.41 -5.61
N VAL A 317 7.16 -23.10 -5.42
CA VAL A 317 7.28 -22.05 -6.46
C VAL A 317 8.52 -21.18 -6.26
N LYS A 318 9.61 -21.70 -5.73
CA LYS A 318 10.85 -20.95 -5.42
C LYS A 318 11.48 -20.23 -6.61
N GLU A 319 11.10 -20.59 -7.82
CA GLU A 319 11.47 -19.91 -9.06
C GLU A 319 10.76 -18.56 -9.23
N LEU A 320 9.80 -18.25 -8.35
CA LEU A 320 9.08 -16.99 -8.29
C LEU A 320 9.34 -16.29 -6.95
N ALA A 321 9.61 -15.00 -6.98
CA ALA A 321 9.61 -14.16 -5.79
C ALA A 321 8.19 -13.60 -5.64
N VAL A 322 7.37 -14.27 -4.85
CA VAL A 322 5.98 -13.90 -4.49
C VAL A 322 5.85 -13.84 -2.98
N SER A 323 4.79 -13.23 -2.47
CA SER A 323 4.47 -13.20 -1.05
C SER A 323 3.24 -14.04 -0.74
N SER A 324 3.22 -14.69 0.44
CA SER A 324 1.97 -15.17 1.03
C SER A 324 1.16 -14.00 1.59
N GLY A 325 -0.14 -14.18 1.79
CA GLY A 325 -0.99 -13.20 2.46
C GLY A 325 -0.49 -12.79 3.87
N SER A 326 0.28 -13.65 4.53
CA SER A 326 0.85 -13.41 5.85
C SER A 326 2.22 -12.69 5.84
N ALA A 327 2.77 -12.35 4.68
CA ALA A 327 4.15 -11.82 4.57
C ALA A 327 4.42 -10.49 5.29
N CYS A 328 3.40 -9.74 5.68
CA CYS A 328 3.56 -8.55 6.53
C CYS A 328 3.79 -8.86 8.01
N THR A 329 3.70 -10.14 8.40
CA THR A 329 3.91 -10.64 9.77
C THR A 329 4.97 -11.75 9.77
N SER A 330 6.14 -11.48 9.23
CA SER A 330 7.25 -12.42 8.99
C SER A 330 7.77 -13.22 10.21
N ALA A 331 7.08 -13.16 11.32
CA ALA A 331 7.41 -13.90 12.54
C ALA A 331 6.23 -14.70 13.13
N SER A 332 5.03 -14.67 12.55
CA SER A 332 3.88 -15.43 13.06
C SER A 332 3.30 -16.34 11.99
N LEU A 333 3.04 -17.60 12.40
CA LEU A 333 2.29 -18.59 11.61
C LEU A 333 0.80 -18.25 11.46
N GLU A 334 0.41 -17.00 11.82
CA GLU A 334 -0.99 -16.59 11.78
C GLU A 334 -1.46 -16.27 10.36
N PRO A 335 -2.68 -16.68 9.99
CA PRO A 335 -3.28 -16.33 8.72
C PRO A 335 -3.42 -14.81 8.56
N SER A 336 -3.48 -14.34 7.32
CA SER A 336 -3.68 -12.92 7.01
C SER A 336 -4.94 -12.36 7.68
N TYR A 337 -4.78 -11.30 8.49
CA TYR A 337 -5.91 -10.58 9.08
C TYR A 337 -6.78 -9.89 8.02
N VAL A 338 -6.20 -9.54 6.86
CA VAL A 338 -6.92 -8.96 5.73
C VAL A 338 -7.86 -10.01 5.13
N LEU A 339 -7.37 -11.22 4.85
CA LEU A 339 -8.18 -12.29 4.29
C LEU A 339 -9.25 -12.80 5.26
N ARG A 340 -8.93 -12.85 6.55
CA ARG A 340 -9.93 -13.11 7.60
C ARG A 340 -11.03 -12.05 7.64
N ALA A 341 -10.69 -10.77 7.42
CA ALA A 341 -11.67 -9.69 7.36
C ALA A 341 -12.62 -9.81 6.15
N LEU A 342 -12.20 -10.47 5.07
CA LEU A 342 -13.04 -10.83 3.92
C LEU A 342 -13.93 -12.06 4.19
N GLY A 343 -13.83 -12.69 5.35
CA GLY A 343 -14.56 -13.93 5.65
C GLY A 343 -13.90 -15.21 5.13
N ARG A 344 -12.63 -15.15 4.69
CA ARG A 344 -11.88 -16.37 4.33
C ARG A 344 -11.55 -17.16 5.58
N ASN A 345 -11.75 -18.48 5.52
CA ASN A 345 -11.28 -19.38 6.58
C ASN A 345 -9.75 -19.43 6.62
N ASP A 346 -9.19 -19.97 7.68
CA ASP A 346 -7.75 -20.01 7.91
C ASP A 346 -7.01 -20.78 6.81
N GLU A 347 -7.60 -21.86 6.30
CA GLU A 347 -7.01 -22.69 5.24
C GLU A 347 -6.84 -21.90 3.94
N LEU A 348 -7.89 -21.21 3.49
CA LEU A 348 -7.83 -20.35 2.31
C LEU A 348 -6.92 -19.14 2.51
N ALA A 349 -6.87 -18.59 3.72
CA ALA A 349 -5.99 -17.48 4.04
C ALA A 349 -4.51 -17.89 4.02
N HIS A 350 -4.18 -19.10 4.50
CA HIS A 350 -2.82 -19.65 4.45
C HIS A 350 -2.37 -20.03 3.04
N SER A 351 -3.26 -20.57 2.22
CA SER A 351 -2.96 -21.01 0.85
C SER A 351 -2.96 -19.89 -0.18
N SER A 352 -2.91 -18.63 0.25
CA SER A 352 -2.93 -17.47 -0.64
C SER A 352 -1.55 -17.07 -1.12
N LEU A 353 -1.49 -16.65 -2.40
CA LEU A 353 -0.34 -15.97 -3.01
C LEU A 353 -0.74 -14.56 -3.41
N ARG A 354 0.07 -13.57 -2.99
CA ARG A 354 0.04 -12.23 -3.55
C ARG A 354 1.02 -12.17 -4.71
N ILE A 355 0.53 -11.81 -5.87
CA ILE A 355 1.30 -11.70 -7.11
C ILE A 355 1.16 -10.28 -7.61
N THR A 356 2.26 -9.56 -7.72
CA THR A 356 2.24 -8.17 -8.16
C THR A 356 3.25 -7.93 -9.27
N PHE A 357 2.76 -7.29 -10.33
CA PHE A 357 3.50 -7.01 -11.56
C PHE A 357 4.16 -5.64 -11.50
N GLY A 358 5.27 -5.50 -12.23
CA GLY A 358 5.99 -4.25 -12.35
C GLY A 358 6.27 -3.87 -13.81
N ARG A 359 6.85 -2.68 -14.00
CA ARG A 359 7.25 -2.13 -15.31
C ARG A 359 8.14 -3.06 -16.10
N MET A 360 9.02 -3.80 -15.41
CA MET A 360 10.02 -4.68 -16.01
C MET A 360 9.53 -6.12 -16.19
N THR A 361 8.34 -6.45 -15.67
CA THR A 361 7.78 -7.80 -15.82
C THR A 361 7.37 -8.04 -17.27
N THR A 362 7.80 -9.15 -17.86
CA THR A 362 7.44 -9.51 -19.24
C THR A 362 6.26 -10.47 -19.31
N GLU A 363 5.65 -10.56 -20.48
CA GLU A 363 4.53 -11.49 -20.74
C GLU A 363 4.97 -12.95 -20.60
N GLU A 364 6.19 -13.27 -21.09
CA GLU A 364 6.78 -14.60 -21.00
C GLU A 364 7.03 -15.01 -19.54
N GLU A 365 7.49 -14.08 -18.69
CA GLU A 365 7.66 -14.32 -17.25
C GLU A 365 6.33 -14.64 -16.57
N VAL A 366 5.26 -13.93 -16.93
CA VAL A 366 3.92 -14.15 -16.36
C VAL A 366 3.31 -15.45 -16.84
N GLN A 367 3.48 -15.80 -18.12
CA GLN A 367 3.06 -17.10 -18.67
C GLN A 367 3.77 -18.25 -17.95
N PHE A 368 5.09 -18.17 -17.83
CA PHE A 368 5.86 -19.16 -17.08
C PHE A 368 5.40 -19.28 -15.63
N ALA A 369 5.16 -18.15 -14.94
CA ALA A 369 4.71 -18.16 -13.56
C ALA A 369 3.35 -18.87 -13.40
N ALA A 370 2.40 -18.61 -14.29
CA ALA A 370 1.08 -19.23 -14.25
C ALA A 370 1.16 -20.74 -14.51
N GLU A 371 1.95 -21.18 -15.50
CA GLU A 371 2.18 -22.59 -15.82
C GLU A 371 2.87 -23.33 -14.66
N LEU A 372 3.88 -22.69 -14.06
CA LEU A 372 4.60 -23.24 -12.90
C LEU A 372 3.63 -23.44 -11.72
N ILE A 373 2.86 -22.42 -11.35
CA ILE A 373 1.87 -22.49 -10.27
C ILE A 373 0.86 -23.61 -10.56
N LYS A 374 0.31 -23.67 -11.77
CA LYS A 374 -0.65 -24.72 -12.17
C LYS A 374 -0.07 -26.12 -11.99
N SER A 375 1.17 -26.34 -12.43
CA SER A 375 1.88 -27.62 -12.28
C SER A 375 2.13 -27.98 -10.82
N LYS A 376 2.55 -26.99 -10.00
CA LYS A 376 2.87 -27.23 -8.58
C LYS A 376 1.62 -27.48 -7.74
N ILE A 377 0.55 -26.74 -7.98
CA ILE A 377 -0.75 -26.97 -7.33
C ILE A 377 -1.24 -28.39 -7.58
N GLY A 378 -1.19 -28.88 -8.82
CA GLY A 378 -1.56 -30.27 -9.15
C GLY A 378 -0.78 -31.27 -8.29
N LYS A 379 0.55 -31.15 -8.27
CA LYS A 379 1.42 -32.06 -7.48
C LYS A 379 1.20 -31.98 -5.97
N LEU A 380 0.99 -30.79 -5.42
CA LEU A 380 0.74 -30.63 -3.98
C LEU A 380 -0.61 -31.24 -3.58
N ARG A 381 -1.64 -31.10 -4.42
CA ARG A 381 -2.95 -31.70 -4.19
C ARG A 381 -2.94 -33.23 -4.27
N GLU A 382 -2.12 -33.84 -5.13
CA GLU A 382 -1.91 -35.30 -5.18
C GLU A 382 -1.39 -35.85 -3.85
N LEU A 383 -0.76 -35.03 -3.03
CA LEU A 383 -0.25 -35.37 -1.70
C LEU A 383 -1.19 -34.95 -0.56
N SER A 384 -2.32 -34.33 -0.85
CA SER A 384 -3.26 -33.79 0.13
C SER A 384 -4.41 -34.74 0.38
N PRO A 385 -4.53 -35.33 1.59
CA PRO A 385 -5.70 -36.17 1.94
C PRO A 385 -7.04 -35.43 1.81
N LEU A 386 -7.04 -34.11 2.11
CA LEU A 386 -8.24 -33.28 1.99
C LEU A 386 -8.70 -33.14 0.55
N TRP A 387 -7.77 -33.07 -0.40
CA TRP A 387 -8.08 -33.06 -1.82
C TRP A 387 -8.70 -34.36 -2.30
N GLU A 388 -8.15 -35.50 -1.85
CA GLU A 388 -8.70 -36.84 -2.16
C GLU A 388 -10.13 -36.96 -1.64
N MET A 389 -10.36 -36.59 -0.37
CA MET A 389 -11.69 -36.61 0.24
C MET A 389 -12.69 -35.71 -0.49
N PHE A 390 -12.26 -34.51 -0.90
CA PHE A 390 -13.07 -33.59 -1.69
C PHE A 390 -13.45 -34.22 -3.05
N LYS A 391 -12.52 -34.87 -3.75
CA LYS A 391 -12.76 -35.53 -5.04
C LYS A 391 -13.69 -36.73 -4.90
N ASP A 392 -13.69 -37.39 -3.74
CA ASP A 392 -14.59 -38.51 -3.39
C ASP A 392 -15.99 -38.02 -2.95
N GLY A 393 -16.21 -36.69 -2.93
CA GLY A 393 -17.50 -36.10 -2.60
C GLY A 393 -17.81 -36.09 -1.09
N ILE A 394 -16.80 -36.24 -0.26
CA ILE A 394 -16.95 -36.19 1.22
C ILE A 394 -17.15 -34.74 1.65
N ASP A 395 -18.21 -34.45 2.41
CA ASP A 395 -18.41 -33.14 3.03
C ASP A 395 -17.42 -32.93 4.18
N LEU A 396 -16.39 -32.13 3.91
CA LEU A 396 -15.31 -31.83 4.87
C LEU A 396 -15.81 -31.07 6.11
N ASN A 397 -16.94 -30.35 6.00
CA ASN A 397 -17.55 -29.66 7.15
C ASN A 397 -18.22 -30.65 8.14
N SER A 398 -18.50 -31.88 7.70
CA SER A 398 -19.10 -32.91 8.53
C SER A 398 -18.08 -33.73 9.32
N ILE A 399 -16.79 -33.49 9.12
CA ILE A 399 -15.71 -34.26 9.77
C ILE A 399 -15.40 -33.65 11.13
N GLU A 400 -15.61 -34.42 12.20
CA GLU A 400 -15.10 -34.07 13.53
C GLU A 400 -13.59 -34.33 13.58
N TRP A 401 -12.79 -33.25 13.48
CA TRP A 401 -11.34 -33.33 13.68
C TRP A 401 -11.05 -33.54 15.16
N ALA A 402 -10.37 -34.63 15.48
CA ALA A 402 -9.88 -34.83 16.84
C ALA A 402 -8.91 -33.70 17.22
N ALA A 403 -9.27 -32.90 18.21
CA ALA A 403 -8.38 -31.89 18.77
C ALA A 403 -7.14 -32.59 19.36
N HIS A 404 -5.97 -32.34 18.79
CA HIS A 404 -4.68 -32.76 19.31
C HIS A 404 -4.05 -31.66 20.16
#